data_30877eb11047b3f05458ee4df175f9e5
#
_entry.id   30877eb11047b3f05458ee4df175f9e5
#
_cell.length_a   1.000
_cell.length_b   1.000
_cell.length_c   1.000
_cell.angle_alpha   90.00
_cell.angle_beta   90.00
_cell.angle_gamma   90.00
#
_symmetry.space_group_name_H-M   'P 1'
#
loop_
_entity.id
_entity.type
_entity.pdbx_description
1 polymer ?
#
loop_
_entity_poly.entity_id
_entity_poly.type
_entity_poly.pdbx_seq_one_letter_code
_entity_poly.pdbx_strand_id
1 'polypeptide(L)'
;MKKILFIIPYIPYPLDSGGNQAFFNMVNYIRNRMSVSILLCSKSEEHDKNIVALKKLWANVDFFVYKWPKKKSVHIEVRNPLYYNVLKRVKASVERKMRRQIVNMGVDMESGLDPVRENSALLRSVFEPLESGYAQYICQVIKQGYDIIQVEFYELISVGYLLPENVQTIFVHHELRYVRNANEMSLFEEMTDEDRMLFSVAKDYERAALLKYKHVIALTEVDRQLDFLGRKERIYASPAVVQMSDTSIEEFTPAITHRLTFVGSGDHYPNLDAITWFCKEVAPYLHKQGFSFDFRVAGRWDCSHIVRLSSVCPEIKFVGYVEDLSDFLKGSIALVPIRIGSGLRMKILDAVSLGIPFVTTSKGVEGISFNDNEECLKADTAMDFADAIIRLANDSNMQCRLVLQAKRKLEDLYDWKKMLEQRIAIYSHILNF
;
A
#
# COMPACT_ATOMS: atom_id res chain seq x y z
N MET A 1 28.55 1.12 -18.94
CA MET A 1 27.67 0.89 -17.76
C MET A 1 26.57 -0.08 -18.16
N LYS A 2 26.19 -1.00 -17.28
CA LYS A 2 25.05 -1.90 -17.49
C LYS A 2 23.76 -1.08 -17.53
N LYS A 3 22.80 -1.48 -18.38
CA LYS A 3 21.54 -0.78 -18.61
C LYS A 3 20.41 -1.46 -17.90
N ILE A 4 19.62 -0.70 -17.10
CA ILE A 4 18.43 -1.18 -16.44
C ILE A 4 17.20 -0.37 -16.86
N LEU A 5 16.10 -1.06 -17.19
CA LEU A 5 14.78 -0.47 -17.42
C LEU A 5 13.87 -0.79 -16.25
N PHE A 6 13.30 0.22 -15.63
CA PHE A 6 12.21 0.10 -14.67
C PHE A 6 10.86 0.34 -15.36
N ILE A 7 9.91 -0.56 -15.17
CA ILE A 7 8.52 -0.42 -15.64
C ILE A 7 7.63 -0.38 -14.40
N ILE A 8 7.03 0.78 -14.11
CA ILE A 8 6.24 1.02 -12.91
C ILE A 8 4.88 1.64 -13.25
N PRO A 9 3.80 1.32 -12.48
CA PRO A 9 2.43 1.77 -12.80
C PRO A 9 2.10 3.17 -12.26
N TYR A 10 2.98 3.78 -11.49
CA TYR A 10 2.78 5.07 -10.81
C TYR A 10 3.92 6.04 -11.11
N ILE A 11 3.73 7.31 -10.75
CA ILE A 11 4.77 8.35 -10.83
C ILE A 11 5.40 8.47 -9.43
N PRO A 12 6.72 8.17 -9.27
CA PRO A 12 7.37 8.17 -7.94
C PRO A 12 7.71 9.59 -7.45
N TYR A 13 6.81 10.53 -7.66
CA TYR A 13 6.90 11.93 -7.25
C TYR A 13 5.49 12.57 -7.25
N PRO A 14 5.14 13.43 -6.25
CA PRO A 14 5.95 13.84 -5.10
C PRO A 14 6.26 12.69 -4.15
N LEU A 15 7.14 12.94 -3.14
CA LEU A 15 7.57 11.94 -2.17
C LEU A 15 6.55 11.82 -1.01
N ASP A 16 5.29 11.71 -1.36
CA ASP A 16 4.12 11.74 -0.47
C ASP A 16 3.71 10.36 0.07
N SER A 17 4.39 9.33 -0.36
CA SER A 17 4.15 7.95 0.11
C SER A 17 5.47 7.21 0.34
N GLY A 18 5.45 6.25 1.25
CA GLY A 18 6.62 5.41 1.51
C GLY A 18 7.10 4.64 0.27
N GLY A 19 6.17 4.24 -0.62
CA GLY A 19 6.51 3.60 -1.90
C GLY A 19 7.25 4.55 -2.85
N ASN A 20 6.79 5.80 -2.97
CA ASN A 20 7.44 6.83 -3.79
C ASN A 20 8.84 7.12 -3.26
N GLN A 21 8.99 7.31 -1.95
CA GLN A 21 10.28 7.56 -1.30
C GLN A 21 11.24 6.39 -1.51
N ALA A 22 10.79 5.16 -1.31
CA ALA A 22 11.62 3.96 -1.44
C ALA A 22 12.16 3.80 -2.88
N PHE A 23 11.28 3.94 -3.88
CA PHE A 23 11.68 3.88 -5.28
C PHE A 23 12.60 5.04 -5.66
N PHE A 24 12.29 6.26 -5.22
CA PHE A 24 13.10 7.45 -5.48
C PHE A 24 14.51 7.29 -4.92
N ASN A 25 14.66 6.85 -3.66
CA ASN A 25 15.95 6.62 -3.02
C ASN A 25 16.75 5.53 -3.73
N MET A 26 16.09 4.44 -4.15
CA MET A 26 16.72 3.38 -4.93
C MET A 26 17.26 3.90 -6.25
N VAL A 27 16.45 4.60 -7.04
CA VAL A 27 16.91 5.16 -8.33
C VAL A 27 18.01 6.18 -8.12
N ASN A 28 17.91 7.06 -7.13
CA ASN A 28 18.93 8.05 -6.80
C ASN A 28 20.30 7.41 -6.53
N TYR A 29 20.31 6.24 -5.89
CA TYR A 29 21.53 5.50 -5.59
C TYR A 29 22.07 4.76 -6.82
N ILE A 30 21.19 4.13 -7.60
CA ILE A 30 21.55 3.25 -8.72
C ILE A 30 21.99 4.05 -9.94
N ARG A 31 21.39 5.21 -10.24
CA ARG A 31 21.64 6.01 -11.46
C ARG A 31 23.08 6.51 -11.63
N ASN A 32 23.88 6.46 -10.56
CA ASN A 32 25.30 6.77 -10.60
C ASN A 32 26.19 5.53 -10.87
N ARG A 33 25.59 4.32 -10.88
CA ARG A 33 26.27 3.03 -11.04
C ARG A 33 25.83 2.27 -12.30
N MET A 34 24.62 2.52 -12.74
CA MET A 34 24.01 1.90 -13.92
C MET A 34 23.39 2.97 -14.81
N SER A 35 23.25 2.68 -16.10
CA SER A 35 22.44 3.50 -17.01
C SER A 35 20.96 3.16 -16.77
N VAL A 36 20.21 4.11 -16.22
CA VAL A 36 18.83 3.92 -15.80
C VAL A 36 17.86 4.49 -16.81
N SER A 37 16.88 3.69 -17.19
CA SER A 37 15.69 4.10 -17.93
C SER A 37 14.44 3.79 -17.15
N ILE A 38 13.43 4.65 -17.21
CA ILE A 38 12.15 4.45 -16.52
C ILE A 38 11.00 4.60 -17.52
N LEU A 39 10.12 3.59 -17.58
CA LEU A 39 8.89 3.62 -18.34
C LEU A 39 7.73 3.93 -17.42
N LEU A 40 7.04 5.03 -17.68
CA LEU A 40 5.92 5.57 -16.91
C LEU A 40 4.66 5.66 -17.76
N CYS A 41 3.51 5.66 -17.08
CA CYS A 41 2.21 5.91 -17.69
C CYS A 41 1.60 7.21 -17.13
N SER A 42 1.41 8.21 -18.00
CA SER A 42 0.72 9.46 -17.64
C SER A 42 -0.76 9.37 -17.94
N LYS A 43 -1.60 9.56 -16.91
CA LYS A 43 -3.06 9.52 -16.99
C LYS A 43 -3.71 10.89 -16.75
N SER A 44 -2.94 11.90 -16.31
CA SER A 44 -3.46 13.24 -15.95
C SER A 44 -2.42 14.32 -16.19
N GLU A 45 -2.84 15.58 -16.17
CA GLU A 45 -1.95 16.74 -16.24
C GLU A 45 -1.05 16.87 -15.01
N GLU A 46 -1.50 16.40 -13.86
CA GLU A 46 -0.71 16.32 -12.64
C GLU A 46 0.45 15.32 -12.80
N HIS A 47 0.17 14.14 -13.39
CA HIS A 47 1.21 13.18 -13.74
C HIS A 47 2.26 13.80 -14.67
N ASP A 48 1.84 14.54 -15.69
CA ASP A 48 2.78 15.23 -16.60
C ASP A 48 3.66 16.23 -15.85
N LYS A 49 3.12 17.02 -14.92
CA LYS A 49 3.89 17.97 -14.08
C LYS A 49 4.91 17.24 -13.21
N ASN A 50 4.50 16.15 -12.56
CA ASN A 50 5.36 15.35 -11.69
C ASN A 50 6.51 14.68 -12.47
N ILE A 51 6.23 14.19 -13.68
CA ILE A 51 7.27 13.65 -14.57
C ILE A 51 8.27 14.75 -15.00
N VAL A 52 7.80 15.94 -15.28
CA VAL A 52 8.69 17.08 -15.59
C VAL A 52 9.60 17.41 -14.40
N ALA A 53 9.08 17.40 -13.18
CA ALA A 53 9.88 17.59 -11.97
C ALA A 53 10.93 16.49 -11.80
N LEU A 54 10.57 15.21 -11.97
CA LEU A 54 11.52 14.09 -11.94
C LEU A 54 12.63 14.20 -12.97
N LYS A 55 12.30 14.58 -14.20
CA LYS A 55 13.30 14.79 -15.27
C LYS A 55 14.33 15.86 -14.91
N LYS A 56 13.93 16.89 -14.17
CA LYS A 56 14.86 17.92 -13.66
C LYS A 56 15.77 17.38 -12.55
N LEU A 57 15.22 16.55 -11.66
CA LEU A 57 15.98 15.95 -10.56
C LEU A 57 16.95 14.86 -11.04
N TRP A 58 16.59 14.15 -12.10
CA TRP A 58 17.32 13.00 -12.62
C TRP A 58 17.75 13.19 -14.08
N ALA A 59 18.60 14.20 -14.32
CA ALA A 59 19.07 14.55 -15.67
C ALA A 59 19.82 13.42 -16.41
N ASN A 60 20.34 12.41 -15.67
CA ASN A 60 21.06 11.25 -16.22
C ASN A 60 20.18 9.98 -16.28
N VAL A 61 18.85 10.11 -16.21
CA VAL A 61 17.88 9.02 -16.33
C VAL A 61 17.06 9.23 -17.60
N ASP A 62 16.88 8.17 -18.39
CA ASP A 62 16.06 8.20 -19.59
C ASP A 62 14.59 7.91 -19.21
N PHE A 63 13.68 8.77 -19.67
CA PHE A 63 12.26 8.63 -19.38
C PHE A 63 11.45 8.30 -20.63
N PHE A 64 10.78 7.17 -20.61
CA PHE A 64 9.76 6.76 -21.59
C PHE A 64 8.39 6.97 -20.98
N VAL A 65 7.56 7.78 -21.61
CA VAL A 65 6.26 8.17 -21.07
C VAL A 65 5.15 7.79 -22.04
N TYR A 66 4.35 6.80 -21.64
CA TYR A 66 3.11 6.50 -22.36
C TYR A 66 2.02 7.46 -21.88
N LYS A 67 1.41 8.18 -22.82
CA LYS A 67 0.25 9.04 -22.52
C LYS A 67 -1.02 8.22 -22.70
N TRP A 68 -1.72 7.99 -21.61
CA TRP A 68 -2.99 7.29 -21.65
C TRP A 68 -3.99 8.03 -22.53
N PRO A 69 -4.61 7.36 -23.50
CA PRO A 69 -5.57 8.04 -24.37
C PRO A 69 -6.72 8.60 -23.52
N LYS A 70 -6.94 9.92 -23.63
CA LYS A 70 -8.14 10.53 -23.02
C LYS A 70 -9.34 9.80 -23.64
N LYS A 71 -10.23 9.24 -22.81
CA LYS A 71 -11.50 8.71 -23.29
C LYS A 71 -12.14 9.83 -24.12
N LYS A 72 -12.21 9.66 -25.45
CA LYS A 72 -13.00 10.54 -26.28
C LYS A 72 -14.39 10.51 -25.66
N SER A 73 -14.87 11.66 -25.18
CA SER A 73 -16.27 11.79 -24.88
C SER A 73 -16.97 11.47 -26.20
N VAL A 74 -17.62 10.32 -26.26
CA VAL A 74 -18.52 10.02 -27.37
C VAL A 74 -19.63 11.07 -27.20
N HIS A 75 -19.53 12.15 -27.94
CA HIS A 75 -20.66 13.02 -28.15
C HIS A 75 -21.69 12.19 -28.93
N ILE A 76 -22.51 11.48 -28.14
CA ILE A 76 -23.76 10.95 -28.70
C ILE A 76 -24.55 12.21 -29.05
N GLU A 77 -24.65 12.52 -30.33
CA GLU A 77 -25.62 13.52 -30.79
C GLU A 77 -27.00 13.03 -30.41
N VAL A 78 -27.46 13.52 -29.27
CA VAL A 78 -28.82 13.22 -28.81
C VAL A 78 -29.78 13.99 -29.70
N ARG A 79 -30.53 13.26 -30.51
CA ARG A 79 -31.49 13.77 -31.47
C ARG A 79 -32.52 14.78 -30.87
N ASN A 80 -32.59 14.80 -29.53
CA ASN A 80 -33.40 15.75 -28.76
C ASN A 80 -32.75 16.06 -27.37
N PRO A 81 -31.82 17.04 -27.31
CA PRO A 81 -31.06 17.34 -26.11
C PRO A 81 -31.91 17.82 -24.93
N LEU A 82 -33.06 18.44 -25.18
CA LEU A 82 -34.01 18.88 -24.16
C LEU A 82 -34.63 17.66 -23.44
N TYR A 83 -35.11 16.67 -24.22
CA TYR A 83 -35.72 15.47 -23.68
C TYR A 83 -34.70 14.60 -22.88
N TYR A 84 -33.48 14.51 -23.39
CA TYR A 84 -32.39 13.80 -22.67
C TYR A 84 -32.05 14.50 -21.36
N ASN A 85 -31.97 15.82 -21.33
CA ASN A 85 -31.67 16.58 -20.10
C ASN A 85 -32.80 16.49 -19.08
N VAL A 86 -34.05 16.44 -19.54
CA VAL A 86 -35.22 16.21 -18.67
C VAL A 86 -35.16 14.80 -18.08
N LEU A 87 -34.92 13.75 -18.88
CA LEU A 87 -34.79 12.38 -18.42
C LEU A 87 -33.62 12.22 -17.42
N LYS A 88 -32.47 12.85 -17.70
CA LYS A 88 -31.32 12.83 -16.79
C LYS A 88 -31.64 13.51 -15.45
N ARG A 89 -32.38 14.64 -15.46
CA ARG A 89 -32.84 15.33 -14.24
C ARG A 89 -33.86 14.50 -13.47
N VAL A 90 -34.81 13.86 -14.18
CA VAL A 90 -35.82 12.96 -13.58
C VAL A 90 -35.13 11.76 -12.96
N LYS A 91 -34.22 11.10 -13.68
CA LYS A 91 -33.43 9.98 -13.15
C LYS A 91 -32.65 10.38 -11.90
N ALA A 92 -31.92 11.49 -11.93
CA ALA A 92 -31.15 11.99 -10.78
C ALA A 92 -32.07 12.44 -9.61
N SER A 93 -33.31 12.90 -9.89
CA SER A 93 -34.29 13.22 -8.87
C SER A 93 -34.90 11.99 -8.25
N VAL A 94 -35.20 10.95 -9.05
CA VAL A 94 -35.70 9.65 -8.59
C VAL A 94 -34.64 8.95 -7.75
N GLU A 95 -33.39 8.91 -8.21
CA GLU A 95 -32.27 8.33 -7.43
C GLU A 95 -32.07 9.06 -6.10
N ARG A 96 -32.14 10.40 -6.08
CA ARG A 96 -32.07 11.19 -4.84
C ARG A 96 -33.28 10.91 -3.92
N LYS A 97 -34.48 10.76 -4.48
CA LYS A 97 -35.68 10.47 -3.71
C LYS A 97 -35.68 9.06 -3.17
N MET A 98 -35.22 8.07 -3.96
CA MET A 98 -35.00 6.70 -3.51
C MET A 98 -33.94 6.63 -2.39
N ARG A 99 -32.79 7.30 -2.54
CA ARG A 99 -31.76 7.37 -1.49
C ARG A 99 -32.31 8.00 -0.21
N ARG A 100 -33.12 9.09 -0.31
CA ARG A 100 -33.77 9.71 0.86
C ARG A 100 -34.83 8.81 1.49
N GLN A 101 -35.58 8.06 0.69
CA GLN A 101 -36.57 7.09 1.24
C GLN A 101 -35.89 5.90 1.92
N ILE A 102 -34.80 5.38 1.35
CA ILE A 102 -33.99 4.30 1.93
C ILE A 102 -33.40 4.76 3.27
N VAL A 103 -32.87 5.99 3.35
CA VAL A 103 -32.35 6.57 4.61
C VAL A 103 -33.45 6.80 5.63
N ASN A 104 -34.68 7.23 5.20
CA ASN A 104 -35.81 7.49 6.10
C ASN A 104 -36.59 6.22 6.51
N MET A 105 -36.41 5.11 5.80
CA MET A 105 -37.06 3.84 6.15
C MET A 105 -36.32 3.04 7.21
N GLY A 106 -35.15 3.53 7.66
CA GLY A 106 -34.36 2.78 8.67
C GLY A 106 -34.04 1.36 8.23
N VAL A 107 -34.01 1.12 6.91
CA VAL A 107 -33.57 -0.16 6.38
C VAL A 107 -32.09 -0.23 6.69
N ASP A 108 -31.76 -1.00 7.70
CA ASP A 108 -30.41 -1.48 7.93
C ASP A 108 -29.94 -2.15 6.63
N MET A 109 -29.22 -1.39 5.78
CA MET A 109 -28.57 -1.96 4.60
C MET A 109 -27.40 -2.88 4.99
N GLU A 110 -27.24 -3.17 6.29
CA GLU A 110 -26.23 -4.09 6.81
C GLU A 110 -26.73 -5.55 6.92
N SER A 111 -28.02 -5.81 6.74
CA SER A 111 -28.54 -7.17 6.81
C SER A 111 -28.51 -7.85 5.45
N GLY A 112 -27.38 -8.44 5.09
CA GLY A 112 -27.29 -9.37 3.97
C GLY A 112 -26.08 -9.29 3.04
N LEU A 113 -25.20 -8.31 3.23
CA LEU A 113 -24.01 -8.15 2.38
C LEU A 113 -22.76 -8.20 3.26
N ASP A 114 -21.88 -9.14 3.01
CA ASP A 114 -20.57 -9.24 3.65
C ASP A 114 -19.67 -8.09 3.16
N PRO A 115 -19.43 -7.03 3.98
CA PRO A 115 -18.69 -5.84 3.53
C PRO A 115 -17.21 -6.16 3.24
N VAL A 116 -16.65 -7.21 3.83
CA VAL A 116 -15.28 -7.66 3.55
C VAL A 116 -15.24 -8.28 2.16
N ARG A 117 -16.18 -9.16 1.85
CA ARG A 117 -16.31 -9.85 0.57
C ARG A 117 -16.53 -8.88 -0.59
N GLU A 118 -17.43 -7.90 -0.42
CA GLU A 118 -17.73 -6.92 -1.47
C GLU A 118 -16.54 -6.01 -1.83
N ASN A 119 -15.72 -5.67 -0.86
CA ASN A 119 -14.54 -4.83 -1.05
C ASN A 119 -13.27 -5.63 -1.29
N SER A 120 -13.34 -6.96 -1.27
CA SER A 120 -12.22 -7.87 -1.48
C SER A 120 -11.51 -7.61 -2.80
N ALA A 121 -10.19 -7.77 -2.80
CA ALA A 121 -9.39 -7.75 -4.00
C ALA A 121 -9.49 -9.05 -4.83
N LEU A 122 -10.18 -10.07 -4.34
CA LEU A 122 -10.20 -11.42 -4.90
C LEU A 122 -10.56 -11.41 -6.39
N LEU A 123 -11.67 -10.76 -6.77
CA LEU A 123 -12.10 -10.66 -8.16
C LEU A 123 -11.09 -9.89 -9.04
N ARG A 124 -10.44 -8.86 -8.48
CA ARG A 124 -9.42 -8.05 -9.17
C ARG A 124 -8.06 -8.74 -9.26
N SER A 125 -7.89 -9.85 -8.59
CA SER A 125 -6.66 -10.66 -8.62
C SER A 125 -6.63 -11.66 -9.78
N VAL A 126 -7.73 -11.78 -10.52
CA VAL A 126 -7.78 -12.49 -11.79
C VAL A 126 -7.19 -11.62 -12.90
N PHE A 127 -6.80 -12.25 -14.02
CA PHE A 127 -6.16 -11.56 -15.14
C PHE A 127 -6.93 -10.31 -15.60
N GLU A 128 -6.26 -9.15 -15.56
CA GLU A 128 -6.71 -7.92 -16.17
C GLU A 128 -5.78 -7.58 -17.34
N PRO A 129 -6.29 -7.46 -18.58
CA PRO A 129 -5.47 -7.20 -19.74
C PRO A 129 -4.88 -5.79 -19.69
N LEU A 130 -3.60 -5.66 -20.08
CA LEU A 130 -3.01 -4.36 -20.32
C LEU A 130 -3.72 -3.66 -21.49
N GLU A 131 -3.84 -2.34 -21.39
CA GLU A 131 -4.30 -1.53 -22.51
C GLU A 131 -3.39 -1.73 -23.71
N SER A 132 -3.96 -1.97 -24.91
CA SER A 132 -3.23 -2.46 -26.07
C SER A 132 -2.13 -1.50 -26.55
N GLY A 133 -2.38 -0.19 -26.54
CA GLY A 133 -1.38 0.82 -26.91
C GLY A 133 -0.23 0.88 -25.90
N TYR A 134 -0.54 0.69 -24.60
CA TYR A 134 0.49 0.61 -23.57
C TYR A 134 1.35 -0.64 -23.72
N ALA A 135 0.75 -1.79 -23.99
CA ALA A 135 1.48 -3.04 -24.24
C ALA A 135 2.39 -2.91 -25.47
N GLN A 136 1.92 -2.30 -26.56
CA GLN A 136 2.73 -2.02 -27.75
C GLN A 136 3.89 -1.07 -27.44
N TYR A 137 3.65 -0.03 -26.65
CA TYR A 137 4.68 0.92 -26.24
C TYR A 137 5.78 0.27 -25.38
N ILE A 138 5.38 -0.60 -24.43
CA ILE A 138 6.33 -1.43 -23.68
C ILE A 138 7.22 -2.23 -24.62
N CYS A 139 6.63 -2.94 -25.60
CA CYS A 139 7.39 -3.71 -26.57
C CYS A 139 8.35 -2.87 -27.43
N GLN A 140 7.99 -1.61 -27.73
CA GLN A 140 8.89 -0.68 -28.45
C GLN A 140 10.09 -0.26 -27.61
N VAL A 141 9.85 0.07 -26.31
CA VAL A 141 10.90 0.49 -25.40
C VAL A 141 11.89 -0.64 -25.11
N ILE A 142 11.40 -1.85 -24.91
CA ILE A 142 12.22 -3.04 -24.65
C ILE A 142 13.23 -3.31 -25.79
N LYS A 143 12.87 -3.03 -27.04
CA LYS A 143 13.74 -3.22 -28.21
C LYS A 143 15.00 -2.34 -28.21
N GLN A 144 15.09 -1.33 -27.33
CA GLN A 144 16.30 -0.50 -27.22
C GLN A 144 17.49 -1.22 -26.56
N GLY A 145 17.25 -2.41 -25.99
CA GLY A 145 18.29 -3.28 -25.44
C GLY A 145 18.71 -2.89 -24.03
N TYR A 146 18.45 -3.79 -23.08
CA TYR A 146 18.76 -3.65 -21.67
C TYR A 146 19.43 -4.91 -21.14
N ASP A 147 20.27 -4.77 -20.13
CA ASP A 147 20.85 -5.91 -19.40
C ASP A 147 19.83 -6.45 -18.38
N ILE A 148 19.06 -5.55 -17.73
CA ILE A 148 18.00 -5.87 -16.76
C ILE A 148 16.72 -5.13 -17.15
N ILE A 149 15.58 -5.81 -17.06
CA ILE A 149 14.25 -5.21 -17.07
C ILE A 149 13.56 -5.56 -15.74
N GLN A 150 13.29 -4.55 -14.93
CA GLN A 150 12.58 -4.69 -13.67
C GLN A 150 11.16 -4.16 -13.80
N VAL A 151 10.19 -4.99 -13.44
CA VAL A 151 8.76 -4.65 -13.40
C VAL A 151 8.30 -4.67 -11.94
N GLU A 152 7.50 -3.71 -11.56
CA GLU A 152 7.00 -3.57 -10.19
C GLU A 152 5.48 -3.51 -10.14
N PHE A 153 4.92 -4.00 -9.04
CA PHE A 153 3.50 -4.06 -8.72
C PHE A 153 2.66 -5.05 -9.53
N TYR A 154 1.68 -5.59 -8.84
CA TYR A 154 0.79 -6.64 -9.35
C TYR A 154 0.06 -6.25 -10.64
N GLU A 155 -0.32 -4.99 -10.78
CA GLU A 155 -1.02 -4.44 -11.95
C GLU A 155 -0.23 -4.63 -13.26
N LEU A 156 1.09 -4.79 -13.16
CA LEU A 156 1.99 -5.01 -14.30
C LEU A 156 2.53 -6.44 -14.39
N ILE A 157 2.06 -7.37 -13.56
CA ILE A 157 2.60 -8.74 -13.50
C ILE A 157 2.55 -9.44 -14.86
N SER A 158 1.51 -9.15 -15.67
CA SER A 158 1.34 -9.71 -17.02
C SER A 158 2.36 -9.22 -18.05
N VAL A 159 3.11 -8.14 -17.76
CA VAL A 159 4.22 -7.66 -18.61
C VAL A 159 5.26 -8.77 -18.83
N GLY A 160 5.40 -9.70 -17.88
CA GLY A 160 6.28 -10.85 -18.00
C GLY A 160 6.09 -11.66 -19.31
N TYR A 161 4.88 -11.69 -19.86
CA TYR A 161 4.58 -12.36 -21.13
C TYR A 161 5.08 -11.61 -22.37
N LEU A 162 5.49 -10.34 -22.23
CA LEU A 162 6.02 -9.49 -23.29
C LEU A 162 7.55 -9.42 -23.28
N LEU A 163 8.20 -9.90 -22.21
CA LEU A 163 9.64 -9.75 -22.00
C LEU A 163 10.43 -10.77 -22.85
N PRO A 164 11.58 -10.36 -23.43
CA PRO A 164 12.43 -11.24 -24.21
C PRO A 164 13.23 -12.20 -23.32
N GLU A 165 13.45 -13.42 -23.80
CA GLU A 165 14.15 -14.47 -23.04
C GLU A 165 15.65 -14.19 -22.82
N ASN A 166 16.28 -13.40 -23.70
CA ASN A 166 17.72 -13.10 -23.67
C ASN A 166 18.12 -11.98 -22.70
N VAL A 167 17.15 -11.39 -21.98
CA VAL A 167 17.38 -10.31 -21.00
C VAL A 167 17.17 -10.86 -19.59
N GLN A 168 17.88 -10.31 -18.59
CA GLN A 168 17.58 -10.60 -17.20
C GLN A 168 16.32 -9.83 -16.77
N THR A 169 15.31 -10.57 -16.32
CA THR A 169 14.00 -10.01 -15.97
C THR A 169 13.72 -10.20 -14.48
N ILE A 170 13.31 -9.12 -13.82
CA ILE A 170 13.02 -9.10 -12.38
C ILE A 170 11.59 -8.62 -12.19
N PHE A 171 10.83 -9.29 -11.34
CA PHE A 171 9.59 -8.76 -10.79
C PHE A 171 9.80 -8.39 -9.32
N VAL A 172 9.48 -7.15 -8.93
CA VAL A 172 9.46 -6.75 -7.53
C VAL A 172 8.05 -6.90 -6.99
N HIS A 173 7.89 -7.86 -6.09
CA HIS A 173 6.60 -8.21 -5.52
C HIS A 173 6.39 -7.44 -4.21
N HIS A 174 5.58 -6.38 -4.26
CA HIS A 174 5.31 -5.54 -3.10
C HIS A 174 4.36 -6.19 -2.11
N GLU A 175 3.46 -7.04 -2.60
CA GLU A 175 2.46 -7.76 -1.82
C GLU A 175 2.07 -9.05 -2.54
N LEU A 176 2.24 -10.21 -1.91
CA LEU A 176 1.76 -11.48 -2.45
C LEU A 176 0.22 -11.47 -2.46
N ARG A 177 -0.35 -11.37 -3.65
CA ARG A 177 -1.79 -11.17 -3.80
C ARG A 177 -2.60 -12.35 -3.27
N TYR A 178 -2.14 -13.58 -3.50
CA TYR A 178 -2.83 -14.76 -2.97
C TYR A 178 -2.80 -14.81 -1.42
N VAL A 179 -1.74 -14.30 -0.77
CA VAL A 179 -1.69 -14.18 0.70
C VAL A 179 -2.72 -13.18 1.19
N ARG A 180 -2.80 -12.03 0.54
CA ARG A 180 -3.82 -11.03 0.82
C ARG A 180 -5.22 -11.58 0.63
N ASN A 181 -5.50 -12.23 -0.51
CA ASN A 181 -6.80 -12.85 -0.78
C ASN A 181 -7.17 -13.89 0.29
N ALA A 182 -6.21 -14.72 0.72
CA ALA A 182 -6.45 -15.68 1.80
C ALA A 182 -6.81 -14.99 3.12
N ASN A 183 -6.15 -13.87 3.46
CA ASN A 183 -6.50 -13.10 4.65
C ASN A 183 -7.89 -12.45 4.53
N GLU A 184 -8.24 -11.90 3.36
CA GLU A 184 -9.58 -11.35 3.12
C GLU A 184 -10.65 -12.43 3.29
N MET A 185 -10.45 -13.58 2.65
CA MET A 185 -11.39 -14.71 2.72
C MET A 185 -11.59 -15.26 4.16
N SER A 186 -10.53 -15.22 4.99
CA SER A 186 -10.64 -15.65 6.38
C SER A 186 -11.56 -14.75 7.24
N LEU A 187 -11.91 -13.57 6.74
CA LEU A 187 -12.79 -12.59 7.38
C LEU A 187 -14.18 -12.55 6.73
N PHE A 188 -14.46 -13.37 5.72
CA PHE A 188 -15.81 -13.47 5.14
C PHE A 188 -16.77 -14.10 6.15
N GLU A 189 -17.98 -13.58 6.24
CA GLU A 189 -19.03 -14.17 7.08
C GLU A 189 -19.38 -15.58 6.61
N GLU A 190 -19.47 -15.78 5.29
CA GLU A 190 -19.71 -17.06 4.66
C GLU A 190 -18.85 -17.22 3.42
N MET A 191 -18.16 -18.34 3.29
CA MET A 191 -17.32 -18.66 2.14
C MET A 191 -18.04 -19.55 1.15
N THR A 192 -18.25 -19.07 -0.07
CA THR A 192 -18.91 -19.80 -1.14
C THR A 192 -17.93 -20.65 -1.97
N ASP A 193 -18.45 -21.57 -2.78
CA ASP A 193 -17.64 -22.34 -3.72
C ASP A 193 -17.08 -21.44 -4.85
N GLU A 194 -17.80 -20.37 -5.20
CA GLU A 194 -17.32 -19.36 -6.13
C GLU A 194 -16.08 -18.62 -5.58
N ASP A 195 -16.06 -18.25 -4.31
CA ASP A 195 -14.90 -17.62 -3.68
C ASP A 195 -13.67 -18.55 -3.70
N ARG A 196 -13.87 -19.84 -3.41
CA ARG A 196 -12.81 -20.86 -3.49
C ARG A 196 -12.27 -21.03 -4.89
N MET A 197 -13.17 -21.05 -5.88
CA MET A 197 -12.80 -21.13 -7.31
C MET A 197 -11.99 -19.89 -7.72
N LEU A 198 -12.50 -18.70 -7.43
CA LEU A 198 -11.81 -17.44 -7.77
C LEU A 198 -10.43 -17.34 -7.11
N PHE A 199 -10.32 -17.77 -5.85
CA PHE A 199 -9.04 -17.82 -5.15
C PHE A 199 -8.04 -18.75 -5.83
N SER A 200 -8.49 -19.94 -6.24
CA SER A 200 -7.63 -20.91 -6.93
C SER A 200 -7.16 -20.34 -8.26
N VAL A 201 -8.07 -19.77 -9.06
CA VAL A 201 -7.73 -19.15 -10.35
C VAL A 201 -6.77 -17.97 -10.17
N ALA A 202 -7.02 -17.08 -9.19
CA ALA A 202 -6.15 -15.94 -8.92
C ALA A 202 -4.74 -16.37 -8.50
N LYS A 203 -4.64 -17.38 -7.64
CA LYS A 203 -3.36 -17.95 -7.19
C LYS A 203 -2.58 -18.59 -8.33
N ASP A 204 -3.24 -19.37 -9.17
CA ASP A 204 -2.62 -20.02 -10.33
C ASP A 204 -2.17 -18.99 -11.37
N TYR A 205 -2.97 -17.95 -11.60
CA TYR A 205 -2.59 -16.83 -12.48
C TYR A 205 -1.35 -16.09 -11.96
N GLU A 206 -1.34 -15.71 -10.68
CA GLU A 206 -0.20 -15.03 -10.07
C GLU A 206 1.08 -15.84 -10.22
N ARG A 207 1.03 -17.13 -9.88
CA ARG A 207 2.14 -18.06 -10.06
C ARG A 207 2.60 -18.17 -11.51
N ALA A 208 1.66 -18.36 -12.46
CA ALA A 208 1.98 -18.49 -13.87
C ALA A 208 2.62 -17.23 -14.45
N ALA A 209 2.16 -16.05 -14.05
CA ALA A 209 2.72 -14.77 -14.47
C ALA A 209 4.12 -14.54 -13.90
N LEU A 210 4.35 -14.85 -12.61
CA LEU A 210 5.66 -14.75 -11.97
C LEU A 210 6.70 -15.71 -12.58
N LEU A 211 6.29 -16.89 -13.05
CA LEU A 211 7.17 -17.82 -13.75
C LEU A 211 7.71 -17.29 -15.08
N LYS A 212 7.15 -16.22 -15.63
CA LYS A 212 7.67 -15.52 -16.82
C LYS A 212 8.89 -14.65 -16.52
N TYR A 213 9.11 -14.33 -15.26
CA TYR A 213 10.30 -13.61 -14.84
C TYR A 213 11.41 -14.57 -14.43
N LYS A 214 12.66 -14.23 -14.75
CA LYS A 214 13.83 -15.04 -14.34
C LYS A 214 14.07 -14.93 -12.83
N HIS A 215 13.80 -13.78 -12.25
CA HIS A 215 14.03 -13.47 -10.85
C HIS A 215 12.83 -12.72 -10.24
N VAL A 216 12.61 -12.94 -8.95
CA VAL A 216 11.61 -12.21 -8.17
C VAL A 216 12.29 -11.61 -6.94
N ILE A 217 11.95 -10.37 -6.62
CA ILE A 217 12.35 -9.71 -5.37
C ILE A 217 11.11 -9.55 -4.51
N ALA A 218 11.10 -10.16 -3.34
CA ALA A 218 10.10 -9.94 -2.30
C ALA A 218 10.61 -8.87 -1.33
N LEU A 219 9.69 -8.09 -0.73
CA LEU A 219 10.07 -7.03 0.22
C LEU A 219 10.38 -7.56 1.62
N THR A 220 10.00 -8.80 1.92
CA THR A 220 10.24 -9.40 3.23
C THR A 220 10.84 -10.80 3.10
N GLU A 221 11.59 -11.21 4.12
CA GLU A 221 12.11 -12.57 4.20
C GLU A 221 10.96 -13.59 4.39
N VAL A 222 9.88 -13.19 5.06
CA VAL A 222 8.67 -14.02 5.21
C VAL A 222 8.09 -14.35 3.85
N ASP A 223 7.87 -13.35 2.99
CA ASP A 223 7.34 -13.56 1.64
C ASP A 223 8.31 -14.41 0.78
N ARG A 224 9.63 -14.20 0.90
CA ARG A 224 10.64 -15.01 0.21
C ARG A 224 10.56 -16.50 0.60
N GLN A 225 10.32 -16.79 1.87
CA GLN A 225 10.28 -18.17 2.38
C GLN A 225 9.04 -18.95 1.94
N LEU A 226 7.98 -18.28 1.51
CA LEU A 226 6.75 -18.94 1.05
C LEU A 226 6.92 -19.79 -0.22
N ASP A 227 8.07 -19.68 -0.90
CA ASP A 227 8.45 -20.49 -2.08
C ASP A 227 7.31 -20.75 -3.08
N PHE A 228 6.50 -19.74 -3.30
CA PHE A 228 5.31 -19.81 -4.15
C PHE A 228 5.60 -20.19 -5.62
N LEU A 229 6.88 -20.17 -6.01
CA LEU A 229 7.33 -20.60 -7.34
C LEU A 229 7.88 -22.03 -7.38
N GLY A 230 8.23 -22.62 -6.22
CA GLY A 230 9.04 -23.86 -6.17
C GLY A 230 10.46 -23.67 -6.70
N ARG A 231 11.01 -22.45 -6.58
CA ARG A 231 12.32 -22.04 -7.11
C ARG A 231 12.96 -20.99 -6.21
N LYS A 232 13.24 -21.35 -4.95
CA LYS A 232 13.78 -20.42 -3.93
C LYS A 232 15.04 -19.67 -4.36
N GLU A 233 15.88 -20.30 -5.17
CA GLU A 233 17.13 -19.74 -5.67
C GLU A 233 16.93 -18.53 -6.60
N ARG A 234 15.71 -18.30 -7.07
CA ARG A 234 15.32 -17.16 -7.92
C ARG A 234 14.54 -16.07 -7.18
N ILE A 235 14.30 -16.27 -5.89
CA ILE A 235 13.56 -15.32 -5.05
C ILE A 235 14.55 -14.69 -4.06
N TYR A 236 14.66 -13.38 -4.11
CA TYR A 236 15.52 -12.58 -3.23
C TYR A 236 14.65 -11.77 -2.26
N ALA A 237 15.11 -11.61 -1.02
CA ALA A 237 14.53 -10.62 -0.13
C ALA A 237 15.31 -9.31 -0.25
N SER A 238 14.60 -8.21 -0.48
CA SER A 238 15.20 -6.87 -0.47
C SER A 238 14.14 -5.85 -0.07
N PRO A 239 14.12 -5.42 1.19
CA PRO A 239 13.14 -4.50 1.70
C PRO A 239 13.11 -3.16 0.96
N ALA A 240 11.99 -2.44 1.09
CA ALA A 240 11.90 -1.06 0.63
C ALA A 240 12.86 -0.18 1.44
N VAL A 241 13.52 0.75 0.76
CA VAL A 241 14.51 1.62 1.38
C VAL A 241 13.82 2.79 2.07
N VAL A 242 13.91 2.86 3.40
CA VAL A 242 13.43 3.98 4.21
C VAL A 242 14.63 4.81 4.64
N GLN A 243 14.61 6.09 4.32
CA GLN A 243 15.59 7.01 4.88
C GLN A 243 15.18 7.35 6.31
N MET A 244 16.01 6.96 7.27
CA MET A 244 15.82 7.31 8.67
C MET A 244 15.95 8.83 8.83
N SER A 245 15.07 9.42 9.64
CA SER A 245 15.26 10.81 10.07
C SER A 245 16.48 10.88 11.00
N ASP A 246 17.31 11.89 10.82
CA ASP A 246 18.46 12.18 11.70
C ASP A 246 18.03 12.66 13.09
N THR A 247 16.73 12.58 13.45
CA THR A 247 16.24 12.94 14.79
C THR A 247 16.94 12.08 15.82
N SER A 248 17.72 12.72 16.66
CA SER A 248 18.42 12.06 17.77
C SER A 248 17.39 11.40 18.69
N ILE A 249 17.73 10.24 19.23
CA ILE A 249 16.91 9.53 20.23
C ILE A 249 16.59 10.43 21.45
N GLU A 250 17.43 11.44 21.68
CA GLU A 250 17.32 12.41 22.77
C GLU A 250 16.12 13.37 22.64
N GLU A 251 15.54 13.51 21.44
CA GLU A 251 14.38 14.37 21.22
C GLU A 251 13.02 13.71 21.50
N PHE A 252 13.00 12.40 21.77
CA PHE A 252 11.75 11.72 22.14
C PHE A 252 11.36 12.10 23.57
N THR A 253 10.25 12.82 23.70
CA THR A 253 9.66 13.17 25.00
C THR A 253 8.43 12.30 25.23
N PRO A 254 8.56 11.21 26.02
CA PRO A 254 7.41 10.40 26.35
C PRO A 254 6.42 11.21 27.19
N ALA A 255 5.14 11.09 26.90
CA ALA A 255 4.10 11.78 27.63
C ALA A 255 2.85 10.89 27.72
N ILE A 256 2.11 11.01 28.82
CA ILE A 256 0.77 10.47 28.91
C ILE A 256 -0.03 11.12 27.79
N THR A 257 -0.58 10.30 26.88
CA THR A 257 -1.27 10.81 25.70
C THR A 257 -2.53 10.02 25.40
N HIS A 258 -3.58 10.73 25.04
CA HIS A 258 -4.84 10.18 24.57
C HIS A 258 -4.99 10.39 23.06
N ARG A 259 -3.95 10.89 22.38
CA ARG A 259 -3.94 11.09 20.93
C ARG A 259 -3.50 9.83 20.22
N LEU A 260 -4.40 9.28 19.43
CA LEU A 260 -4.18 8.12 18.58
C LEU A 260 -4.07 8.57 17.13
N THR A 261 -3.20 7.93 16.34
CA THR A 261 -2.99 8.32 14.95
C THR A 261 -2.95 7.08 14.04
N PHE A 262 -3.45 7.25 12.82
CA PHE A 262 -3.31 6.27 11.75
C PHE A 262 -2.91 6.97 10.45
N VAL A 263 -2.00 6.36 9.69
CA VAL A 263 -1.56 6.86 8.37
C VAL A 263 -1.94 5.86 7.29
N GLY A 264 -2.75 6.29 6.34
CA GLY A 264 -3.13 5.45 5.20
C GLY A 264 -4.40 5.93 4.49
N SER A 265 -4.47 5.68 3.19
CA SER A 265 -5.62 6.01 2.34
C SER A 265 -6.71 4.94 2.43
N GLY A 266 -7.98 5.36 2.39
CA GLY A 266 -9.13 4.48 2.38
C GLY A 266 -9.33 3.73 1.06
N ASP A 267 -8.69 4.19 -0.02
CA ASP A 267 -8.69 3.48 -1.32
C ASP A 267 -7.98 2.12 -1.24
N HIS A 268 -7.10 1.95 -0.25
CA HIS A 268 -6.44 0.68 0.02
C HIS A 268 -7.25 -0.11 1.03
N TYR A 269 -7.94 -1.16 0.58
CA TYR A 269 -8.89 -1.92 1.38
C TYR A 269 -8.36 -2.38 2.77
N PRO A 270 -7.11 -2.86 2.93
CA PRO A 270 -6.56 -3.17 4.26
C PRO A 270 -6.61 -2.00 5.26
N ASN A 271 -6.51 -0.75 4.78
CA ASN A 271 -6.64 0.42 5.65
C ASN A 271 -8.12 0.67 6.02
N LEU A 272 -9.03 0.49 5.06
CA LEU A 272 -10.47 0.62 5.29
C LEU A 272 -10.96 -0.43 6.29
N ASP A 273 -10.55 -1.68 6.13
CA ASP A 273 -10.82 -2.76 7.08
C ASP A 273 -10.29 -2.42 8.47
N ALA A 274 -9.02 -2.02 8.58
CA ALA A 274 -8.37 -1.69 9.84
C ALA A 274 -9.12 -0.61 10.63
N ILE A 275 -9.51 0.48 9.96
CA ILE A 275 -10.24 1.58 10.61
C ILE A 275 -11.67 1.19 10.93
N THR A 276 -12.32 0.39 10.05
CA THR A 276 -13.65 -0.13 10.31
C THR A 276 -13.66 -1.04 11.55
N TRP A 277 -12.71 -1.96 11.63
CA TRP A 277 -12.54 -2.83 12.79
C TRP A 277 -12.27 -2.03 14.08
N PHE A 278 -11.40 -1.05 14.02
CA PHE A 278 -11.13 -0.17 15.17
C PHE A 278 -12.42 0.51 15.64
N CYS A 279 -13.16 1.16 14.74
CA CYS A 279 -14.38 1.88 15.11
C CYS A 279 -15.50 0.99 15.62
N LYS A 280 -15.69 -0.20 15.01
CA LYS A 280 -16.80 -1.09 15.35
C LYS A 280 -16.51 -1.97 16.56
N GLU A 281 -15.27 -2.39 16.75
CA GLU A 281 -14.92 -3.40 17.74
C GLU A 281 -13.98 -2.88 18.84
N VAL A 282 -12.91 -2.14 18.51
CA VAL A 282 -11.92 -1.68 19.51
C VAL A 282 -12.43 -0.48 20.32
N ALA A 283 -12.96 0.55 19.65
CA ALA A 283 -13.44 1.77 20.31
C ALA A 283 -14.51 1.51 21.39
N PRO A 284 -15.48 0.59 21.22
CA PRO A 284 -16.41 0.23 22.29
C PRO A 284 -15.75 -0.32 23.56
N TYR A 285 -14.62 -1.05 23.43
CA TYR A 285 -13.86 -1.50 24.61
C TYR A 285 -13.16 -0.35 25.31
N LEU A 286 -12.58 0.60 24.56
CA LEU A 286 -11.98 1.82 25.13
C LEU A 286 -13.03 2.62 25.92
N HIS A 287 -14.22 2.81 25.36
CA HIS A 287 -15.32 3.48 26.04
C HIS A 287 -15.76 2.75 27.32
N LYS A 288 -15.89 1.41 27.26
CA LYS A 288 -16.24 0.59 28.41
C LYS A 288 -15.24 0.72 29.57
N GLN A 289 -13.96 0.92 29.24
CA GLN A 289 -12.89 1.17 30.23
C GLN A 289 -12.78 2.64 30.66
N GLY A 290 -13.67 3.51 30.18
CA GLY A 290 -13.65 4.94 30.49
C GLY A 290 -12.45 5.69 29.88
N PHE A 291 -11.80 5.12 28.86
CA PHE A 291 -10.67 5.76 28.18
C PHE A 291 -11.18 6.72 27.10
N SER A 292 -10.95 8.01 27.28
CA SER A 292 -11.22 9.04 26.27
C SER A 292 -10.02 9.18 25.33
N PHE A 293 -10.26 9.37 24.03
CA PHE A 293 -9.19 9.47 23.04
C PHE A 293 -9.55 10.44 21.91
N ASP A 294 -8.52 10.96 21.21
CA ASP A 294 -8.62 11.76 19.98
C ASP A 294 -7.95 10.95 18.86
N PHE A 295 -8.76 10.34 17.99
CA PHE A 295 -8.23 9.48 16.92
C PHE A 295 -8.16 10.22 15.60
N ARG A 296 -6.96 10.45 15.08
CA ARG A 296 -6.70 11.18 13.85
C ARG A 296 -6.20 10.27 12.75
N VAL A 297 -6.84 10.35 11.59
CA VAL A 297 -6.55 9.53 10.41
C VAL A 297 -6.06 10.42 9.28
N ALA A 298 -4.79 10.24 8.89
CA ALA A 298 -4.19 10.92 7.74
C ALA A 298 -4.28 10.05 6.48
N GLY A 299 -4.50 10.70 5.34
CA GLY A 299 -4.62 10.07 4.04
C GLY A 299 -5.91 10.48 3.31
N ARG A 300 -6.06 10.01 2.08
CA ARG A 300 -7.25 10.29 1.25
C ARG A 300 -8.35 9.29 1.60
N TRP A 301 -9.56 9.81 1.91
CA TRP A 301 -10.73 9.00 2.26
C TRP A 301 -11.98 9.53 1.55
N ASP A 302 -12.81 8.63 1.05
CA ASP A 302 -14.08 9.00 0.45
C ASP A 302 -15.07 9.55 1.48
N CYS A 303 -15.85 10.56 1.07
CA CYS A 303 -16.85 11.19 1.94
C CYS A 303 -17.85 10.18 2.54
N SER A 304 -18.22 9.14 1.79
CA SER A 304 -19.12 8.07 2.26
C SER A 304 -18.52 7.28 3.43
N HIS A 305 -17.23 6.93 3.34
CA HIS A 305 -16.51 6.25 4.43
C HIS A 305 -16.34 7.16 5.66
N ILE A 306 -15.98 8.43 5.43
CA ILE A 306 -15.85 9.42 6.51
C ILE A 306 -17.16 9.54 7.29
N VAL A 307 -18.28 9.77 6.61
CA VAL A 307 -19.59 9.93 7.25
C VAL A 307 -19.97 8.68 8.04
N ARG A 308 -19.82 7.50 7.44
CA ARG A 308 -20.16 6.22 8.07
C ARG A 308 -19.31 5.95 9.32
N LEU A 309 -17.99 6.09 9.21
CA LEU A 309 -17.08 5.79 10.32
C LEU A 309 -17.19 6.80 11.44
N SER A 310 -17.38 8.09 11.14
CA SER A 310 -17.61 9.12 12.16
C SER A 310 -18.97 8.99 12.86
N SER A 311 -19.96 8.34 12.25
CA SER A 311 -21.22 8.07 12.94
C SER A 311 -21.10 6.92 13.96
N VAL A 312 -20.17 5.98 13.76
CA VAL A 312 -19.92 4.85 14.66
C VAL A 312 -18.91 5.20 15.76
N CYS A 313 -17.90 6.00 15.43
CA CYS A 313 -16.84 6.43 16.34
C CYS A 313 -16.70 7.96 16.22
N PRO A 314 -17.38 8.75 17.05
CA PRO A 314 -17.35 10.22 16.97
C PRO A 314 -15.99 10.85 17.25
N GLU A 315 -15.10 10.14 17.93
CA GLU A 315 -13.73 10.58 18.25
C GLU A 315 -12.79 10.55 17.06
N ILE A 316 -13.18 9.87 15.94
CA ILE A 316 -12.35 9.79 14.74
C ILE A 316 -12.41 11.08 13.94
N LYS A 317 -11.24 11.57 13.54
CA LYS A 317 -11.08 12.77 12.72
C LYS A 317 -10.23 12.46 11.48
N PHE A 318 -10.81 12.58 10.32
CA PHE A 318 -10.09 12.44 9.05
C PHE A 318 -9.48 13.79 8.67
N VAL A 319 -8.16 13.89 8.70
CA VAL A 319 -7.43 15.17 8.48
C VAL A 319 -6.99 15.36 7.03
N GLY A 320 -7.23 14.37 6.15
CA GLY A 320 -6.80 14.43 4.77
C GLY A 320 -5.30 14.16 4.59
N TYR A 321 -4.73 14.69 3.50
CA TYR A 321 -3.29 14.59 3.25
C TYR A 321 -2.51 15.48 4.21
N VAL A 322 -1.40 14.98 4.71
CA VAL A 322 -0.50 15.68 5.65
C VAL A 322 0.87 15.82 5.01
N GLU A 323 1.36 17.05 4.88
CA GLU A 323 2.68 17.35 4.30
C GLU A 323 3.82 16.95 5.25
N ASP A 324 3.68 17.26 6.53
CA ASP A 324 4.65 16.92 7.58
C ASP A 324 4.13 15.80 8.47
N LEU A 325 4.63 14.59 8.19
CA LEU A 325 4.27 13.40 8.95
C LEU A 325 4.83 13.43 10.37
N SER A 326 5.97 14.08 10.59
CA SER A 326 6.59 14.20 11.90
C SER A 326 5.73 15.05 12.84
N ASP A 327 5.27 16.20 12.39
CA ASP A 327 4.38 17.06 13.18
C ASP A 327 3.03 16.39 13.45
N PHE A 328 2.50 15.67 12.44
CA PHE A 328 1.24 14.93 12.60
C PHE A 328 1.32 13.85 13.67
N LEU A 329 2.39 13.05 13.69
CA LEU A 329 2.56 11.91 14.59
C LEU A 329 3.09 12.31 15.98
N LYS A 330 3.71 13.47 16.12
CA LYS A 330 4.36 13.92 17.36
C LYS A 330 3.39 13.88 18.55
N GLY A 331 3.82 13.24 19.64
CA GLY A 331 3.06 13.15 20.89
C GLY A 331 1.80 12.26 20.79
N SER A 332 1.77 11.32 19.87
CA SER A 332 0.68 10.37 19.72
C SER A 332 1.15 8.92 19.89
N ILE A 333 0.19 8.00 19.93
CA ILE A 333 0.40 6.57 19.73
C ILE A 333 -0.07 6.23 18.32
N ALA A 334 0.82 5.67 17.49
CA ALA A 334 0.45 5.22 16.17
C ALA A 334 -0.29 3.87 16.26
N LEU A 335 -1.40 3.74 15.55
CA LEU A 335 -2.14 2.50 15.47
C LEU A 335 -1.92 1.83 14.12
N VAL A 336 -1.65 0.53 14.13
CA VAL A 336 -1.52 -0.28 12.92
C VAL A 336 -2.40 -1.53 13.02
N PRO A 337 -3.74 -1.35 13.07
CA PRO A 337 -4.71 -2.42 13.27
C PRO A 337 -4.96 -3.21 11.97
N ILE A 338 -3.91 -3.53 11.22
CA ILE A 338 -3.98 -4.18 9.91
C ILE A 338 -4.19 -5.68 10.11
N ARG A 339 -5.25 -6.23 9.52
CA ARG A 339 -5.60 -7.68 9.58
C ARG A 339 -5.39 -8.38 8.23
N ILE A 340 -5.23 -7.62 7.17
CA ILE A 340 -5.17 -8.09 5.77
C ILE A 340 -3.88 -7.65 5.12
N GLY A 341 -3.28 -8.51 4.30
CA GLY A 341 -2.16 -8.19 3.41
C GLY A 341 -0.89 -8.98 3.67
N SER A 342 0.12 -8.74 2.85
CA SER A 342 1.51 -9.18 2.99
C SER A 342 2.45 -8.02 2.70
N GLY A 343 3.76 -8.26 2.62
CA GLY A 343 4.74 -7.22 2.33
C GLY A 343 5.08 -6.33 3.53
N LEU A 344 5.85 -5.29 3.28
CA LEU A 344 6.39 -4.39 4.30
C LEU A 344 5.43 -3.25 4.64
N ARG A 345 5.15 -3.03 5.93
CA ARG A 345 4.28 -1.95 6.40
C ARG A 345 5.07 -0.67 6.63
N MET A 346 5.18 0.17 5.59
CA MET A 346 5.94 1.42 5.63
C MET A 346 5.55 2.32 6.82
N LYS A 347 4.26 2.39 7.17
CA LYS A 347 3.76 3.20 8.30
C LYS A 347 4.37 2.82 9.65
N ILE A 348 4.82 1.57 9.84
CA ILE A 348 5.56 1.17 11.04
C ILE A 348 6.98 1.74 10.99
N LEU A 349 7.63 1.63 9.84
CA LEU A 349 8.98 2.16 9.66
C LEU A 349 9.00 3.68 9.82
N ASP A 350 7.98 4.38 9.28
CA ASP A 350 7.80 5.82 9.46
C ASP A 350 7.62 6.18 10.93
N ALA A 351 6.71 5.48 11.65
CA ALA A 351 6.48 5.74 13.08
C ALA A 351 7.74 5.52 13.91
N VAL A 352 8.46 4.42 13.69
CA VAL A 352 9.70 4.10 14.42
C VAL A 352 10.80 5.10 14.10
N SER A 353 10.98 5.49 12.82
CA SER A 353 11.99 6.48 12.42
C SER A 353 11.77 7.82 13.11
N LEU A 354 10.50 8.19 13.35
CA LEU A 354 10.10 9.42 14.02
C LEU A 354 10.00 9.30 15.56
N GLY A 355 10.35 8.11 16.11
CA GLY A 355 10.32 7.90 17.55
C GLY A 355 8.90 7.83 18.14
N ILE A 356 7.92 7.34 17.38
CA ILE A 356 6.53 7.24 17.81
C ILE A 356 6.22 5.83 18.29
N PRO A 357 5.74 5.64 19.54
CA PRO A 357 5.32 4.34 20.04
C PRO A 357 4.07 3.87 19.30
N PHE A 358 3.92 2.57 19.13
CA PHE A 358 2.79 2.04 18.35
C PHE A 358 2.21 0.73 18.89
N VAL A 359 0.93 0.53 18.58
CA VAL A 359 0.20 -0.72 18.79
C VAL A 359 -0.15 -1.31 17.44
N THR A 360 0.05 -2.61 17.28
CA THR A 360 -0.16 -3.30 16.02
C THR A 360 -0.78 -4.67 16.22
N THR A 361 -1.33 -5.26 15.14
CA THR A 361 -1.66 -6.68 15.08
C THR A 361 -0.43 -7.49 14.68
N SER A 362 -0.46 -8.80 14.88
CA SER A 362 0.56 -9.72 14.36
C SER A 362 0.68 -9.61 12.84
N LYS A 363 -0.44 -9.45 12.13
CA LYS A 363 -0.46 -9.22 10.68
C LYS A 363 0.09 -7.83 10.32
N GLY A 364 -0.15 -6.82 11.13
CA GLY A 364 0.36 -5.46 10.92
C GLY A 364 1.89 -5.39 10.92
N VAL A 365 2.55 -6.15 11.76
CA VAL A 365 4.03 -6.17 11.90
C VAL A 365 4.70 -7.32 11.12
N GLU A 366 3.92 -8.15 10.43
CA GLU A 366 4.44 -9.24 9.61
C GLU A 366 5.50 -8.76 8.62
N GLY A 367 6.62 -9.43 8.56
CA GLY A 367 7.76 -9.06 7.72
C GLY A 367 8.72 -8.04 8.34
N ILE A 368 8.38 -7.50 9.52
CA ILE A 368 9.27 -6.69 10.35
C ILE A 368 9.58 -7.52 11.59
N SER A 369 10.87 -7.78 11.85
CA SER A 369 11.31 -8.65 12.95
C SER A 369 11.14 -8.02 14.33
N PHE A 370 9.97 -7.45 14.64
CA PHE A 370 9.64 -6.85 15.94
C PHE A 370 8.88 -7.84 16.82
N ASN A 371 9.19 -7.83 18.10
CA ASN A 371 8.61 -8.69 19.13
C ASN A 371 7.64 -7.91 20.01
N ASP A 372 6.62 -8.61 20.51
CA ASP A 372 5.69 -8.02 21.47
C ASP A 372 6.40 -7.67 22.79
N ASN A 373 6.00 -6.53 23.38
CA ASN A 373 6.57 -5.96 24.59
C ASN A 373 8.08 -5.62 24.54
N GLU A 374 8.73 -5.75 23.37
CA GLU A 374 10.12 -5.35 23.12
C GLU A 374 10.17 -4.08 22.27
N GLU A 375 9.73 -4.12 21.04
CA GLU A 375 9.74 -3.00 20.10
C GLU A 375 8.35 -2.36 19.89
N CYS A 376 7.28 -3.10 20.19
CA CYS A 376 5.90 -2.64 20.04
C CYS A 376 4.98 -3.40 21.00
N LEU A 377 3.70 -3.03 21.03
CA LEU A 377 2.65 -3.88 21.59
C LEU A 377 1.87 -4.55 20.45
N LYS A 378 1.74 -5.89 20.54
CA LYS A 378 0.98 -6.69 19.57
C LYS A 378 -0.30 -7.21 20.21
N ALA A 379 -1.42 -7.05 19.50
CA ALA A 379 -2.70 -7.57 19.92
C ALA A 379 -3.59 -7.87 18.71
N ASP A 380 -4.20 -9.06 18.67
CA ASP A 380 -5.01 -9.53 17.53
C ASP A 380 -6.51 -9.54 17.83
N THR A 381 -6.91 -9.42 19.10
CA THR A 381 -8.32 -9.26 19.48
C THR A 381 -8.63 -7.79 19.79
N ALA A 382 -9.87 -7.40 19.61
CA ALA A 382 -10.31 -6.03 19.87
C ALA A 382 -10.11 -5.61 21.35
N MET A 383 -10.34 -6.55 22.27
CA MET A 383 -10.15 -6.34 23.69
C MET A 383 -8.66 -6.13 24.02
N ASP A 384 -7.79 -7.05 23.59
CA ASP A 384 -6.36 -6.95 23.86
C ASP A 384 -5.74 -5.71 23.19
N PHE A 385 -6.26 -5.33 22.01
CA PHE A 385 -5.79 -4.13 21.30
C PHE A 385 -6.17 -2.85 22.06
N ALA A 386 -7.39 -2.80 22.62
CA ALA A 386 -7.82 -1.71 23.48
C ALA A 386 -6.97 -1.63 24.76
N ASP A 387 -6.72 -2.78 25.43
CA ASP A 387 -5.88 -2.86 26.62
C ASP A 387 -4.44 -2.43 26.35
N ALA A 388 -3.89 -2.84 25.19
CA ALA A 388 -2.56 -2.40 24.75
C ALA A 388 -2.48 -0.88 24.55
N ILE A 389 -3.51 -0.27 23.96
CA ILE A 389 -3.61 1.19 23.82
C ILE A 389 -3.60 1.86 25.20
N ILE A 390 -4.47 1.42 26.12
CA ILE A 390 -4.60 2.00 27.46
C ILE A 390 -3.28 1.87 28.24
N ARG A 391 -2.63 0.71 28.20
CA ARG A 391 -1.34 0.51 28.86
C ARG A 391 -0.28 1.45 28.30
N LEU A 392 -0.17 1.54 26.98
CA LEU A 392 0.84 2.37 26.34
C LEU A 392 0.57 3.86 26.56
N ALA A 393 -0.69 4.28 26.56
CA ALA A 393 -1.09 5.66 26.80
C ALA A 393 -0.73 6.17 28.21
N ASN A 394 -0.79 5.29 29.21
CA ASN A 394 -0.61 5.64 30.62
C ASN A 394 0.81 5.36 31.15
N ASP A 395 1.70 4.76 30.36
CA ASP A 395 3.05 4.39 30.80
C ASP A 395 4.12 5.02 29.90
N SER A 396 4.58 6.20 30.29
CA SER A 396 5.64 6.92 29.57
C SER A 396 7.00 6.19 29.57
N ASN A 397 7.30 5.39 30.61
CA ASN A 397 8.51 4.59 30.65
C ASN A 397 8.44 3.44 29.63
N MET A 398 7.28 2.81 29.50
CA MET A 398 7.05 1.79 28.48
C MET A 398 7.19 2.39 27.08
N GLN A 399 6.59 3.57 26.81
CA GLN A 399 6.74 4.26 25.53
C GLN A 399 8.22 4.48 25.19
N CYS A 400 8.98 5.04 26.14
CA CYS A 400 10.41 5.29 25.95
C CYS A 400 11.18 3.99 25.64
N ARG A 401 10.96 2.95 26.44
CA ARG A 401 11.63 1.67 26.25
C ARG A 401 11.34 1.06 24.87
N LEU A 402 10.06 0.98 24.47
CA LEU A 402 9.66 0.39 23.19
C LEU A 402 10.23 1.18 22.00
N VAL A 403 10.15 2.52 22.05
CA VAL A 403 10.70 3.38 20.99
C VAL A 403 12.20 3.21 20.85
N LEU A 404 12.95 3.18 21.97
CA LEU A 404 14.40 3.01 21.94
C LEU A 404 14.80 1.64 21.34
N GLN A 405 14.10 0.58 21.76
CA GLN A 405 14.38 -0.76 21.24
C GLN A 405 14.01 -0.88 19.75
N ALA A 406 12.84 -0.35 19.35
CA ALA A 406 12.41 -0.34 17.96
C ALA A 406 13.38 0.44 17.06
N LYS A 407 13.85 1.62 17.51
CA LYS A 407 14.80 2.44 16.76
C LYS A 407 16.14 1.74 16.56
N ARG A 408 16.72 1.18 17.61
CA ARG A 408 17.97 0.40 17.53
C ARG A 408 17.84 -0.76 16.55
N LYS A 409 16.77 -1.53 16.67
CA LYS A 409 16.54 -2.67 15.79
C LYS A 409 16.28 -2.25 14.35
N LEU A 410 15.62 -1.11 14.14
CA LEU A 410 15.41 -0.54 12.81
C LEU A 410 16.75 -0.11 12.16
N GLU A 411 17.64 0.53 12.91
CA GLU A 411 18.98 0.92 12.47
C GLU A 411 19.83 -0.29 12.10
N ASP A 412 19.77 -1.36 12.88
CA ASP A 412 20.52 -2.60 12.63
C ASP A 412 20.02 -3.35 11.38
N LEU A 413 18.69 -3.46 11.22
CA LEU A 413 18.07 -4.29 10.19
C LEU A 413 17.77 -3.53 8.91
N TYR A 414 17.49 -2.22 9.00
CA TYR A 414 16.98 -1.39 7.92
C TYR A 414 17.86 -0.17 7.62
N ASP A 415 19.20 -0.30 7.83
CA ASP A 415 20.15 0.71 7.36
C ASP A 415 19.99 0.91 5.84
N TRP A 416 19.57 2.10 5.45
CA TRP A 416 19.21 2.39 4.05
C TRP A 416 20.37 2.19 3.07
N LYS A 417 21.62 2.44 3.50
CA LYS A 417 22.82 2.21 2.68
C LYS A 417 23.07 0.73 2.48
N LYS A 418 23.03 -0.04 3.57
CA LYS A 418 23.18 -1.51 3.51
C LYS A 418 22.11 -2.14 2.62
N MET A 419 20.87 -1.67 2.69
CA MET A 419 19.77 -2.16 1.84
C MET A 419 19.99 -1.85 0.38
N LEU A 420 20.47 -0.63 0.05
CA LEU A 420 20.79 -0.27 -1.31
C LEU A 420 21.98 -1.08 -1.85
N GLU A 421 23.01 -1.30 -1.03
CA GLU A 421 24.14 -2.16 -1.39
C GLU A 421 23.69 -3.61 -1.60
N GLN A 422 22.81 -4.13 -0.77
CA GLN A 422 22.21 -5.46 -0.95
C GLN A 422 21.44 -5.55 -2.28
N ARG A 423 20.66 -4.52 -2.64
CA ARG A 423 19.96 -4.46 -3.92
C ARG A 423 20.93 -4.47 -5.10
N ILE A 424 22.01 -3.70 -5.03
CA ILE A 424 23.09 -3.71 -6.04
C ILE A 424 23.78 -5.07 -6.11
N ALA A 425 24.03 -5.71 -4.99
CA ALA A 425 24.61 -7.05 -4.96
C ALA A 425 23.70 -8.07 -5.66
N ILE A 426 22.39 -7.98 -5.48
CA ILE A 426 21.41 -8.82 -6.21
C ILE A 426 21.52 -8.57 -7.71
N TYR A 427 21.55 -7.32 -8.18
CA TYR A 427 21.71 -7.01 -9.61
C TYR A 427 23.03 -7.52 -10.17
N SER A 428 24.11 -7.36 -9.41
CA SER A 428 25.44 -7.84 -9.81
C SER A 428 25.47 -9.36 -9.93
N HIS A 429 24.86 -10.07 -8.97
CA HIS A 429 24.70 -11.50 -8.99
C HIS A 429 23.90 -11.99 -10.20
N ILE A 430 22.78 -11.35 -10.50
CA ILE A 430 21.91 -11.64 -11.65
C ILE A 430 22.66 -11.43 -12.99
N LEU A 431 23.52 -10.46 -13.06
CA LEU A 431 24.27 -10.12 -14.29
C LEU A 431 25.49 -11.03 -14.51
N ASN A 432 25.96 -11.71 -13.48
CA ASN A 432 27.12 -12.61 -13.57
C ASN A 432 26.70 -14.08 -13.84
N PHE A 433 25.40 -14.37 -13.96
CA PHE A 433 24.86 -15.66 -14.36
C PHE A 433 24.74 -15.78 -15.91
#